data_7aa6d0363db2a5d29bed58602f400943
#
_entry.id   7aa6d0363db2a5d29bed58602f400943
#
_cell.length_a   1.000
_cell.length_b   1.000
_cell.length_c   1.000
_cell.angle_alpha   90.00
_cell.angle_beta   90.00
_cell.angle_gamma   90.00
#
_symmetry.space_group_name_H-M   'P 1'
#
loop_
_entity.id
_entity.type
_entity.pdbx_description
1 polymer ?
#
loop_
_entity_poly.entity_id
_entity_poly.type
_entity_poly.pdbx_seq_one_letter_code
_entity_poly.pdbx_strand_id
1 'polypeptide(L)'
;MSRDIYTMTEASKLVEERSSVLRYWEDELCLHIARNERGHRCFTTKDIQILFGIQELKKKGLQLKQIKKVVPMMYGDIFSEEDEARKTEFYRILEKLMRELKKTKRQEERYQRVDKA
;
A
#
# COMPACT_ATOMS: atom_id res chain seq x y z
N MET A 1 17.95 18.22 -8.09
CA MET A 1 17.86 17.95 -6.66
C MET A 1 16.56 17.27 -6.32
N SER A 2 16.64 16.13 -5.67
CA SER A 2 15.45 15.45 -5.18
C SER A 2 14.91 16.21 -3.96
N ARG A 3 13.62 16.51 -3.97
CA ARG A 3 12.97 17.04 -2.80
C ARG A 3 12.82 15.92 -1.77
N ASP A 4 13.09 16.23 -0.52
CA ASP A 4 12.94 15.26 0.56
C ASP A 4 11.53 15.28 1.17
N ILE A 5 10.76 16.34 0.90
CA ILE A 5 9.42 16.55 1.46
C ILE A 5 8.46 17.02 0.37
N TYR A 6 7.25 16.43 0.36
CA TYR A 6 6.21 16.72 -0.61
C TYR A 6 4.92 17.14 0.09
N THR A 7 4.17 18.04 -0.53
CA THR A 7 2.84 18.45 -0.06
C THR A 7 1.80 17.39 -0.43
N MET A 8 0.58 17.49 0.12
CA MET A 8 -0.54 16.63 -0.28
C MET A 8 -0.81 16.73 -1.78
N THR A 9 -0.80 17.94 -2.33
CA THR A 9 -1.02 18.16 -3.76
C THR A 9 0.04 17.45 -4.61
N GLU A 10 1.30 17.58 -4.19
CA GLU A 10 2.41 16.93 -4.89
C GLU A 10 2.33 15.40 -4.79
N ALA A 11 2.04 14.90 -3.59
CA ALA A 11 1.87 13.46 -3.36
C ALA A 11 0.73 12.88 -4.21
N SER A 12 -0.40 13.59 -4.24
CA SER A 12 -1.57 13.20 -5.04
C SER A 12 -1.22 13.09 -6.53
N LYS A 13 -0.46 14.04 -7.04
CA LYS A 13 -0.02 14.04 -8.44
C LYS A 13 0.96 12.91 -8.74
N LEU A 14 1.93 12.70 -7.84
CA LEU A 14 2.96 11.66 -8.01
C LEU A 14 2.35 10.26 -8.02
N VAL A 15 1.43 10.02 -7.09
CA VAL A 15 0.80 8.70 -6.93
C VAL A 15 -0.39 8.52 -7.88
N GLU A 16 -0.86 9.61 -8.48
CA GLU A 16 -2.03 9.63 -9.36
C GLU A 16 -3.29 9.15 -8.63
N GLU A 17 -3.48 9.64 -7.41
CA GLU A 17 -4.65 9.38 -6.59
C GLU A 17 -5.20 10.68 -6.03
N ARG A 18 -6.50 10.72 -5.78
CA ARG A 18 -7.14 11.89 -5.18
C ARG A 18 -6.67 12.07 -3.72
N SER A 19 -6.58 13.30 -3.27
CA SER A 19 -6.23 13.62 -1.89
C SER A 19 -7.12 12.91 -0.88
N SER A 20 -8.41 12.79 -1.19
CA SER A 20 -9.38 12.08 -0.33
C SER A 20 -9.01 10.59 -0.18
N VAL A 21 -8.50 9.97 -1.23
CA VAL A 21 -8.06 8.58 -1.20
C VAL A 21 -6.82 8.44 -0.30
N LEU A 22 -5.86 9.36 -0.44
CA LEU A 22 -4.64 9.34 0.38
C LEU A 22 -4.96 9.53 1.86
N ARG A 23 -5.92 10.42 2.19
CA ARG A 23 -6.38 10.62 3.57
C ARG A 23 -7.05 9.37 4.12
N TYR A 24 -7.85 8.72 3.30
CA TYR A 24 -8.53 7.49 3.67
C TYR A 24 -7.50 6.38 3.97
N TRP A 25 -6.48 6.23 3.11
CA TRP A 25 -5.41 5.26 3.33
C TRP A 25 -4.63 5.57 4.61
N GLU A 26 -4.34 6.84 4.87
CA GLU A 26 -3.64 7.26 6.09
C GLU A 26 -4.38 6.76 7.34
N ASP A 27 -5.70 6.98 7.38
CA ASP A 27 -6.53 6.57 8.51
C ASP A 27 -6.65 5.05 8.61
N GLU A 28 -7.04 4.39 7.52
CA GLU A 28 -7.31 2.96 7.52
C GLU A 28 -6.05 2.11 7.72
N LEU A 29 -4.93 2.55 7.19
CA LEU A 29 -3.67 1.82 7.26
C LEU A 29 -2.76 2.30 8.37
N CYS A 30 -3.18 3.27 9.14
CA CYS A 30 -2.41 3.87 10.24
C CYS A 30 -1.03 4.36 9.77
N LEU A 31 -1.00 5.08 8.66
CA LEU A 31 0.24 5.60 8.10
C LEU A 31 0.81 6.72 8.99
N HIS A 32 2.13 6.79 9.06
CA HIS A 32 2.83 7.76 9.91
C HIS A 32 3.26 8.97 9.07
N ILE A 33 2.30 9.81 8.72
CA ILE A 33 2.57 11.01 7.92
C ILE A 33 2.78 12.19 8.86
N ALA A 34 3.95 12.83 8.76
CA ALA A 34 4.28 14.01 9.57
C ALA A 34 3.45 15.21 9.15
N ARG A 35 3.30 16.16 10.06
CA ARG A 35 2.63 17.44 9.78
C ARG A 35 3.57 18.59 10.13
N ASN A 36 3.46 19.68 9.35
CA ASN A 36 4.24 20.88 9.64
C ASN A 36 3.57 21.71 10.74
N GLU A 37 4.15 22.86 11.04
CA GLU A 37 3.64 23.77 12.09
C GLU A 37 2.22 24.26 11.81
N ARG A 38 1.81 24.31 10.54
CA ARG A 38 0.47 24.72 10.13
C ARG A 38 -0.53 23.56 10.12
N GLY A 39 -0.10 22.36 10.48
CA GLY A 39 -0.94 21.17 10.49
C GLY A 39 -1.11 20.51 9.14
N HIS A 40 -0.37 20.94 8.12
CA HIS A 40 -0.41 20.34 6.79
C HIS A 40 0.46 19.10 6.72
N ARG A 41 0.01 18.09 5.98
CA ARG A 41 0.74 16.85 5.81
C ARG A 41 2.03 17.07 5.02
N CYS A 42 3.11 16.45 5.50
CA CYS A 42 4.42 16.49 4.86
C CYS A 42 4.84 15.06 4.53
N PHE A 43 4.86 14.73 3.25
CA PHE A 43 5.20 13.38 2.78
C PHE A 43 6.69 13.31 2.49
N THR A 44 7.39 12.35 3.09
CA THR A 44 8.78 12.07 2.78
C THR A 44 8.86 11.21 1.52
N THR A 45 10.06 11.05 0.96
CA THR A 45 10.28 10.13 -0.16
C THR A 45 9.84 8.71 0.23
N LYS A 46 10.11 8.31 1.48
CA LYS A 46 9.68 7.00 1.99
C LYS A 46 8.16 6.86 2.00
N ASP A 47 7.46 7.91 2.44
CA ASP A 47 5.99 7.93 2.43
C ASP A 47 5.46 7.76 1.01
N ILE A 48 6.04 8.45 0.04
CA ILE A 48 5.64 8.33 -1.37
C ILE A 48 5.84 6.90 -1.87
N GLN A 49 6.98 6.28 -1.54
CA GLN A 49 7.25 4.89 -1.90
C GLN A 49 6.22 3.93 -1.30
N ILE A 50 5.83 4.16 -0.04
CA ILE A 50 4.80 3.37 0.64
C ILE A 50 3.45 3.52 -0.07
N LEU A 51 3.08 4.74 -0.45
CA LEU A 51 1.84 5.00 -1.18
C LEU A 51 1.82 4.26 -2.53
N PHE A 52 2.94 4.27 -3.26
CA PHE A 52 3.07 3.50 -4.50
C PHE A 52 2.89 2.01 -4.25
N GLY A 53 3.50 1.50 -3.16
CA GLY A 53 3.36 0.10 -2.77
C GLY A 53 1.91 -0.28 -2.48
N ILE A 54 1.20 0.57 -1.75
CA ILE A 54 -0.22 0.38 -1.44
C ILE A 54 -1.03 0.35 -2.74
N GLN A 55 -0.78 1.30 -3.64
CA GLN A 55 -1.46 1.37 -4.93
C GLN A 55 -1.26 0.10 -5.75
N GLU A 56 -0.04 -0.41 -5.81
CA GLU A 56 0.26 -1.66 -6.52
C GLU A 56 -0.46 -2.87 -5.93
N LEU A 57 -0.52 -2.96 -4.61
CA LEU A 57 -1.23 -4.04 -3.93
C LEU A 57 -2.74 -3.95 -4.19
N LYS A 58 -3.28 -2.72 -4.22
CA LYS A 58 -4.69 -2.49 -4.57
C LYS A 58 -4.98 -2.93 -6.00
N LYS A 59 -4.10 -2.61 -6.94
CA LYS A 59 -4.24 -3.02 -8.34
C LYS A 59 -4.23 -4.53 -8.50
N LYS A 60 -3.49 -5.22 -7.64
CA LYS A 60 -3.44 -6.69 -7.63
C LYS A 60 -4.66 -7.31 -6.96
N GLY A 61 -5.54 -6.48 -6.42
CA GLY A 61 -6.82 -6.92 -5.86
C GLY A 61 -6.86 -7.09 -4.35
N LEU A 62 -5.78 -6.74 -3.64
CA LEU A 62 -5.76 -6.82 -2.18
C LEU A 62 -6.66 -5.74 -1.57
N GLN A 63 -7.40 -6.12 -0.53
CA GLN A 63 -8.22 -5.19 0.24
C GLN A 63 -7.34 -4.44 1.25
N LEU A 64 -7.77 -3.26 1.68
CA LEU A 64 -7.03 -2.46 2.66
C LEU A 64 -6.75 -3.22 3.95
N LYS A 65 -7.69 -4.03 4.40
CA LYS A 65 -7.53 -4.87 5.58
C LYS A 65 -6.31 -5.80 5.47
N GLN A 66 -6.09 -6.35 4.28
CA GLN A 66 -4.95 -7.23 3.99
C GLN A 66 -3.65 -6.41 3.87
N ILE A 67 -3.72 -5.27 3.21
CA ILE A 67 -2.57 -4.36 3.03
C ILE A 67 -2.09 -3.85 4.39
N LYS A 68 -3.01 -3.58 5.31
CA LYS A 68 -2.68 -3.11 6.67
C LYS A 68 -1.71 -4.05 7.39
N LYS A 69 -1.79 -5.34 7.12
CA LYS A 69 -0.92 -6.34 7.74
C LYS A 69 0.54 -6.23 7.29
N VAL A 70 0.78 -5.74 6.08
CA VAL A 70 2.12 -5.64 5.51
C VAL A 70 2.72 -4.23 5.59
N VAL A 71 1.90 -3.22 5.86
CA VAL A 71 2.35 -1.83 5.95
C VAL A 71 3.48 -1.62 6.96
N PRO A 72 3.44 -2.19 8.19
CA PRO A 72 4.55 -2.01 9.13
C PRO A 72 5.90 -2.49 8.58
N MET A 73 5.89 -3.50 7.72
CA MET A 73 7.10 -4.00 7.07
C MET A 73 7.64 -3.03 6.04
N MET A 74 6.75 -2.25 5.40
CA MET A 74 7.15 -1.22 4.44
C MET A 74 7.89 -0.06 5.09
N TYR A 75 7.60 0.24 6.35
CA TYR A 75 8.31 1.26 7.12
C TYR A 75 9.69 0.81 7.56
N GLY A 76 9.92 -0.50 7.66
CA GLY A 76 11.24 -1.05 7.90
C GLY A 76 12.12 -0.91 6.67
N ASP A 77 13.41 -1.09 6.85
CA ASP A 77 14.38 -0.97 5.75
C ASP A 77 14.48 -2.27 4.95
N ILE A 78 13.31 -2.75 4.49
CA ILE A 78 13.19 -4.03 3.77
C ILE A 78 13.84 -4.01 2.39
N PHE A 79 14.13 -2.80 1.89
CA PHE A 79 14.77 -2.65 0.58
C PHE A 79 16.28 -2.45 0.67
N SER A 80 16.84 -2.43 1.89
CA SER A 80 18.29 -2.40 2.07
C SER A 80 18.84 -3.81 1.89
N GLU A 81 19.99 -3.92 1.27
CA GLU A 81 20.64 -5.22 1.02
C GLU A 81 21.01 -5.96 2.31
N GLU A 82 21.04 -5.24 3.43
CA GLU A 82 21.47 -5.77 4.72
C GLU A 82 20.39 -6.55 5.47
N ASP A 83 19.14 -6.52 5.01
CA ASP A 83 18.04 -7.15 5.74
C ASP A 83 17.27 -8.18 4.91
N GLU A 84 17.98 -9.24 4.50
CA GLU A 84 17.40 -10.34 3.73
C GLU A 84 16.29 -11.08 4.47
N ALA A 85 16.39 -11.18 5.80
CA ALA A 85 15.39 -11.87 6.62
C ALA A 85 14.05 -11.16 6.57
N ARG A 86 14.03 -9.82 6.66
CA ARG A 86 12.80 -9.02 6.58
C ARG A 86 12.18 -9.07 5.19
N LYS A 87 13.01 -9.02 4.16
CA LYS A 87 12.54 -9.16 2.77
C LYS A 87 11.85 -10.49 2.57
N THR A 88 12.47 -11.58 3.04
CA THR A 88 11.93 -12.93 2.93
C THR A 88 10.59 -13.03 3.65
N GLU A 89 10.49 -12.47 4.85
CA GLU A 89 9.25 -12.44 5.63
C GLU A 89 8.15 -11.67 4.91
N PHE A 90 8.49 -10.48 4.39
CA PHE A 90 7.56 -9.64 3.63
C PHE A 90 7.01 -10.37 2.41
N TYR A 91 7.88 -10.97 1.60
CA TYR A 91 7.46 -11.68 0.40
C TYR A 91 6.65 -12.93 0.72
N ARG A 92 6.98 -13.60 1.82
CA ARG A 92 6.20 -14.78 2.28
C ARG A 92 4.77 -14.41 2.62
N ILE A 93 4.59 -13.34 3.37
CA ILE A 93 3.25 -12.83 3.75
C ILE A 93 2.49 -12.40 2.49
N LEU A 94 3.16 -11.66 1.62
CA LEU A 94 2.57 -11.19 0.36
C LEU A 94 2.11 -12.35 -0.51
N GLU A 95 2.94 -13.38 -0.68
CA GLU A 95 2.57 -14.57 -1.44
C GLU A 95 1.36 -15.28 -0.85
N LYS A 96 1.31 -15.39 0.47
CA LYS A 96 0.20 -16.02 1.17
C LYS A 96 -1.11 -15.27 0.91
N LEU A 97 -1.07 -13.95 1.05
CA LEU A 97 -2.24 -13.10 0.79
C LEU A 97 -2.72 -13.21 -0.66
N MET A 98 -1.79 -13.25 -1.60
CA MET A 98 -2.12 -13.36 -3.01
C MET A 98 -2.71 -14.73 -3.37
N ARG A 99 -2.24 -15.79 -2.71
CA ARG A 99 -2.82 -17.13 -2.89
C ARG A 99 -4.25 -17.19 -2.39
N GLU A 100 -4.53 -16.60 -1.23
CA GLU A 100 -5.89 -16.51 -0.69
C GLU A 100 -6.81 -15.74 -1.64
N LEU A 101 -6.30 -14.66 -2.21
CA LEU A 101 -7.04 -13.85 -3.17
C LEU A 101 -7.40 -14.64 -4.44
N LYS A 102 -6.46 -15.41 -4.97
CA LYS A 102 -6.69 -16.26 -6.14
C LYS A 102 -7.78 -17.30 -5.90
N LYS A 103 -7.81 -17.90 -4.71
CA LYS A 103 -8.85 -18.84 -4.32
C LYS A 103 -10.22 -18.16 -4.31
N THR A 104 -10.32 -16.99 -3.75
CA THR A 104 -11.57 -16.22 -3.70
C THR A 104 -12.05 -15.87 -5.10
N LYS A 105 -11.17 -15.42 -5.97
CA LYS A 105 -11.51 -15.11 -7.37
C LYS A 105 -12.02 -16.33 -8.12
N ARG A 106 -11.41 -17.49 -7.92
CA ARG A 106 -11.85 -18.73 -8.55
C ARG A 106 -13.26 -19.11 -8.08
N GLN A 107 -13.57 -18.91 -6.81
CA GLN A 107 -14.90 -19.15 -6.27
C GLN A 107 -15.93 -18.21 -6.88
N GLU A 108 -15.61 -16.92 -6.97
CA GLU A 108 -16.47 -15.93 -7.61
C GLU A 108 -16.74 -16.24 -9.08
N GLU A 109 -15.71 -16.65 -9.81
CA GLU A 109 -15.84 -17.05 -11.21
C GLU A 109 -16.74 -18.26 -11.38
N ARG A 110 -16.67 -19.23 -10.46
CA ARG A 110 -17.56 -20.39 -10.46
C ARG A 110 -19.01 -19.97 -10.25
N TYR A 111 -19.27 -19.06 -9.32
CA TYR A 111 -20.61 -18.53 -9.06
C TYR A 111 -21.17 -17.81 -10.26
N GLN A 112 -20.37 -16.99 -10.93
CA GLN A 112 -20.77 -16.28 -12.13
C GLN A 112 -21.10 -17.23 -13.28
N ARG A 113 -20.39 -18.33 -13.44
CA ARG A 113 -20.66 -19.34 -14.46
C ARG A 113 -21.96 -20.07 -14.20
N VAL A 114 -22.30 -20.33 -12.95
CA VAL A 114 -23.57 -20.99 -12.57
C VAL A 114 -24.75 -20.09 -12.86
N ASP A 115 -24.62 -18.77 -12.60
CA ASP A 115 -25.68 -17.79 -12.86
C ASP A 115 -25.95 -17.56 -14.33
N LYS A 116 -25.06 -17.95 -15.24
CA LYS A 116 -25.20 -17.80 -16.67
C LYS A 116 -25.77 -19.04 -17.36
N ALA A 117 -25.99 -20.07 -16.60
CA ALA A 117 -26.58 -21.31 -17.16
C ALA A 117 -28.17 -21.26 -17.11
#